data_20fa9ff3bb3e97071e0cbaadeb2589cc
#
_entry.id   20fa9ff3bb3e97071e0cbaadeb2589cc
#
_cell.length_a   1.000
_cell.length_b   1.000
_cell.length_c   1.000
_cell.angle_alpha   90.00
_cell.angle_beta   90.00
_cell.angle_gamma   90.00
#
_symmetry.space_group_name_H-M   'P 1'
#
loop_
_entity.id
_entity.type
_entity.pdbx_description
1 polymer ?
#
loop_
_entity_poly.entity_id
_entity_poly.type
_entity_poly.pdbx_seq_one_letter_code
_entity_poly.pdbx_strand_id
1 'polypeptide(L)'
;VETLVYRDSGIPAVFAQNINNELARIGFANLGTEERPNLAVLRGTRMPAALVEVGFINTDQDNQIFDLKFPEMAQAIANGIMQTVQGADVTANEAVVYRIEMGMFRHKKNAETLAANLQEDGISCYIEPQGSYFIVCHGAFADKESAGEMEEKLFLAGYETRITCVGEQ
;
A
#
# COMPACT_ATOMS: atom_id res chain seq x y z
N VAL A 1 -19.41 8.88 4.91
CA VAL A 1 -18.03 8.39 4.89
C VAL A 1 -17.20 9.15 3.89
N GLU A 2 -16.00 9.50 4.25
CA GLU A 2 -14.97 10.08 3.40
C GLU A 2 -13.64 9.40 3.71
N THR A 3 -12.84 9.11 2.71
CA THR A 3 -11.52 8.51 2.96
C THR A 3 -10.41 9.38 2.40
N LEU A 4 -9.48 9.75 3.27
CA LEU A 4 -8.37 10.62 2.95
C LEU A 4 -7.17 9.77 2.50
N VAL A 5 -6.51 10.21 1.44
CA VAL A 5 -5.34 9.56 0.86
C VAL A 5 -4.20 10.57 0.67
N TYR A 6 -2.96 10.08 0.60
CA TYR A 6 -1.83 10.96 0.27
C TYR A 6 -1.96 11.54 -1.15
N ARG A 7 -2.37 10.67 -2.10
CA ARG A 7 -2.66 11.02 -3.50
C ARG A 7 -3.82 10.16 -3.99
N ASP A 8 -4.77 10.74 -4.69
CA ASP A 8 -5.95 10.04 -5.21
C ASP A 8 -5.62 9.28 -6.51
N SER A 9 -4.68 8.35 -6.41
CA SER A 9 -4.24 7.50 -7.51
C SER A 9 -3.65 6.18 -7.00
N GLY A 10 -3.58 5.18 -7.87
CA GLY A 10 -2.99 3.87 -7.55
C GLY A 10 -3.73 3.10 -6.46
N ILE A 11 -3.01 2.21 -5.77
CA ILE A 11 -3.58 1.33 -4.75
C ILE A 11 -4.28 2.08 -3.60
N PRO A 12 -3.74 3.21 -3.05
CA PRO A 12 -4.44 3.95 -2.00
C PRO A 12 -5.82 4.44 -2.40
N ALA A 13 -5.99 4.93 -3.64
CA ALA A 13 -7.27 5.39 -4.16
C ALA A 13 -8.28 4.24 -4.30
N VAL A 14 -7.87 3.11 -4.88
CA VAL A 14 -8.71 1.90 -4.99
C VAL A 14 -9.11 1.39 -3.61
N PHE A 15 -8.17 1.35 -2.70
CA PHE A 15 -8.38 0.95 -1.30
C PHE A 15 -9.43 1.83 -0.61
N ALA A 16 -9.28 3.15 -0.71
CA ALA A 16 -10.20 4.13 -0.17
C ALA A 16 -11.60 4.00 -0.78
N GLN A 17 -11.68 3.86 -2.10
CA GLN A 17 -12.96 3.73 -2.81
C GLN A 17 -13.72 2.45 -2.44
N ASN A 18 -13.02 1.31 -2.34
CA ASN A 18 -13.63 0.06 -1.95
C ASN A 18 -14.21 0.13 -0.52
N ILE A 19 -13.47 0.71 0.43
CA ILE A 19 -13.94 0.91 1.80
C ILE A 19 -15.17 1.84 1.81
N ASN A 20 -15.11 2.97 1.12
CA ASN A 20 -16.25 3.89 1.03
C ASN A 20 -17.49 3.22 0.45
N ASN A 21 -17.34 2.40 -0.59
CA ASN A 21 -18.43 1.68 -1.22
C ASN A 21 -19.09 0.67 -0.27
N GLU A 22 -18.29 -0.07 0.50
CA GLU A 22 -18.81 -1.03 1.48
C GLU A 22 -19.52 -0.33 2.64
N LEU A 23 -18.98 0.78 3.15
CA LEU A 23 -19.63 1.59 4.18
C LEU A 23 -20.93 2.22 3.67
N ALA A 24 -20.98 2.65 2.41
CA ALA A 24 -22.20 3.16 1.81
C ALA A 24 -23.31 2.09 1.72
N ARG A 25 -22.98 0.82 1.51
CA ARG A 25 -23.96 -0.29 1.49
C ARG A 25 -24.69 -0.48 2.80
N ILE A 26 -24.08 -0.11 3.92
CA ILE A 26 -24.71 -0.20 5.25
C ILE A 26 -25.42 1.08 5.67
N GLY A 27 -25.37 2.14 4.82
CA GLY A 27 -26.21 3.34 4.95
C GLY A 27 -25.49 4.67 5.10
N PHE A 28 -24.16 4.70 5.17
CA PHE A 28 -23.40 5.95 5.18
C PHE A 28 -23.46 6.66 3.82
N ALA A 29 -23.53 7.99 3.83
CA ALA A 29 -23.36 8.78 2.62
C ALA A 29 -21.89 8.71 2.14
N ASN A 30 -21.69 8.26 0.90
CA ASN A 30 -20.33 8.22 0.30
C ASN A 30 -19.98 9.61 -0.24
N LEU A 31 -19.04 10.29 0.40
CA LEU A 31 -18.54 11.62 0.00
C LEU A 31 -17.29 11.53 -0.89
N GLY A 32 -16.79 10.32 -1.13
CA GLY A 32 -15.64 10.09 -1.99
C GLY A 32 -14.30 10.05 -1.27
N THR A 33 -13.26 10.34 -2.02
CA THR A 33 -11.87 10.39 -1.56
C THR A 33 -11.36 11.82 -1.62
N GLU A 34 -10.46 12.19 -0.70
CA GLU A 34 -9.82 13.50 -0.69
C GLU A 34 -8.29 13.38 -0.53
N GLU A 35 -7.54 14.15 -1.29
CA GLU A 35 -6.08 14.23 -1.15
C GLU A 35 -5.69 15.07 0.07
N ARG A 36 -4.89 14.47 0.96
CA ARG A 36 -4.36 15.11 2.16
C ARG A 36 -2.87 14.82 2.36
N PRO A 37 -2.00 15.33 1.48
CA PRO A 37 -0.56 15.03 1.52
C PRO A 37 0.16 15.59 2.76
N ASN A 38 -0.47 16.51 3.47
CA ASN A 38 0.07 17.11 4.69
C ASN A 38 -0.16 16.27 5.95
N LEU A 39 -1.01 15.23 5.91
CA LEU A 39 -1.25 14.37 7.07
C LEU A 39 -0.05 13.45 7.30
N ALA A 40 0.50 13.50 8.53
CA ALA A 40 1.69 12.74 8.89
C ALA A 40 1.50 11.22 8.73
N VAL A 41 0.33 10.70 9.06
CA VAL A 41 -0.01 9.28 8.95
C VAL A 41 -0.07 8.80 7.49
N LEU A 42 -0.38 9.66 6.54
CA LEU A 42 -0.41 9.33 5.12
C LEU A 42 0.97 9.55 4.48
N ARG A 43 1.66 10.64 4.84
CA ARG A 43 2.97 11.00 4.29
C ARG A 43 4.10 10.12 4.83
N GLY A 44 4.03 9.73 6.10
CA GLY A 44 5.11 9.03 6.81
C GLY A 44 5.12 7.52 6.65
N THR A 45 4.10 6.94 6.01
CA THR A 45 4.03 5.49 5.80
C THR A 45 4.66 5.10 4.45
N ARG A 46 5.31 3.94 4.43
CA ARG A 46 5.91 3.34 3.22
C ARG A 46 4.97 2.35 2.53
N MET A 47 3.79 2.12 3.08
CA MET A 47 2.77 1.22 2.55
C MET A 47 1.59 2.04 2.03
N PRO A 48 0.76 1.49 1.13
CA PRO A 48 -0.53 2.09 0.80
C PRO A 48 -1.29 2.43 2.07
N ALA A 49 -1.69 3.68 2.21
CA ALA A 49 -2.34 4.20 3.41
C ALA A 49 -3.58 5.00 3.07
N ALA A 50 -4.58 4.85 3.91
CA ALA A 50 -5.79 5.63 3.87
C ALA A 50 -6.24 5.97 5.31
N LEU A 51 -6.85 7.13 5.49
CA LEU A 51 -7.50 7.53 6.73
C LEU A 51 -9.01 7.56 6.48
N VAL A 52 -9.74 6.64 7.10
CA VAL A 52 -11.18 6.50 6.90
C VAL A 52 -11.94 7.32 7.94
N GLU A 53 -12.67 8.32 7.48
CA GLU A 53 -13.64 9.05 8.28
C GLU A 53 -15.01 8.39 8.06
N VAL A 54 -15.36 7.45 8.95
CA VAL A 54 -16.53 6.59 8.79
C VAL A 54 -17.83 7.37 8.81
N GLY A 55 -17.91 8.44 9.61
CA GLY A 55 -19.07 9.29 9.71
C GLY A 55 -18.77 10.58 10.45
N PHE A 56 -19.74 11.47 10.47
CA PHE A 56 -19.61 12.81 11.06
C PHE A 56 -20.52 12.94 12.29
N ILE A 57 -19.94 13.28 13.43
CA ILE A 57 -20.61 13.36 14.72
C ILE A 57 -21.79 14.35 14.77
N ASN A 58 -21.79 15.33 13.87
CA ASN A 58 -22.86 16.31 13.73
C ASN A 58 -24.03 15.84 12.82
N THR A 59 -24.00 14.59 12.37
CA THR A 59 -25.03 13.98 11.51
C THR A 59 -25.77 12.92 12.29
N ASP A 60 -27.06 13.15 12.58
CA ASP A 60 -27.89 12.20 13.36
C ASP A 60 -27.97 10.83 12.70
N GLN A 61 -28.02 10.78 11.37
CA GLN A 61 -28.05 9.53 10.60
C GLN A 61 -26.75 8.72 10.81
N ASP A 62 -25.60 9.35 10.73
CA ASP A 62 -24.32 8.67 10.92
C ASP A 62 -24.19 8.16 12.35
N ASN A 63 -24.62 8.95 13.36
CA ASN A 63 -24.64 8.53 14.74
C ASN A 63 -25.54 7.31 14.97
N GLN A 64 -26.74 7.28 14.35
CA GLN A 64 -27.64 6.12 14.45
C GLN A 64 -27.03 4.87 13.80
N ILE A 65 -26.40 4.99 12.64
CA ILE A 65 -25.73 3.87 11.98
C ILE A 65 -24.58 3.38 12.86
N PHE A 66 -23.79 4.29 13.41
CA PHE A 66 -22.68 3.96 14.28
C PHE A 66 -23.12 3.17 15.50
N ASP A 67 -24.18 3.60 16.17
CA ASP A 67 -24.69 2.95 17.38
C ASP A 67 -25.33 1.58 17.09
N LEU A 68 -26.04 1.44 15.96
CA LEU A 68 -26.81 0.24 15.63
C LEU A 68 -26.06 -0.80 14.82
N LYS A 69 -25.02 -0.39 14.06
CA LYS A 69 -24.34 -1.24 13.07
C LYS A 69 -22.82 -1.29 13.23
N PHE A 70 -22.31 -1.16 14.45
CA PHE A 70 -20.88 -1.17 14.71
C PHE A 70 -20.16 -2.43 14.18
N PRO A 71 -20.69 -3.67 14.38
CA PRO A 71 -20.08 -4.87 13.80
C PRO A 71 -20.09 -4.86 12.28
N GLU A 72 -21.17 -4.39 11.64
CA GLU A 72 -21.29 -4.30 10.19
C GLU A 72 -20.32 -3.27 9.60
N MET A 73 -20.02 -2.18 10.32
CA MET A 73 -19.00 -1.21 9.91
C MET A 73 -17.60 -1.85 9.87
N ALA A 74 -17.25 -2.60 10.92
CA ALA A 74 -15.98 -3.31 10.95
C ALA A 74 -15.87 -4.32 9.80
N GLN A 75 -16.97 -5.05 9.53
CA GLN A 75 -17.03 -5.97 8.40
C GLN A 75 -16.95 -5.25 7.04
N ALA A 76 -17.61 -4.11 6.88
CA ALA A 76 -17.57 -3.32 5.66
C ALA A 76 -16.14 -2.83 5.36
N ILE A 77 -15.43 -2.32 6.36
CA ILE A 77 -14.02 -1.93 6.22
C ILE A 77 -13.17 -3.15 5.81
N ALA A 78 -13.34 -4.28 6.50
CA ALA A 78 -12.60 -5.51 6.17
C ALA A 78 -12.89 -5.98 4.75
N ASN A 79 -14.14 -5.92 4.29
CA ASN A 79 -14.51 -6.28 2.92
C ASN A 79 -13.85 -5.36 1.88
N GLY A 80 -13.84 -4.04 2.12
CA GLY A 80 -13.16 -3.08 1.25
C GLY A 80 -11.66 -3.33 1.12
N ILE A 81 -11.02 -3.68 2.25
CA ILE A 81 -9.62 -4.11 2.27
C ILE A 81 -9.43 -5.37 1.43
N MET A 82 -10.23 -6.40 1.67
CA MET A 82 -10.12 -7.68 0.97
C MET A 82 -10.39 -7.55 -0.53
N GLN A 83 -11.35 -6.73 -0.94
CA GLN A 83 -11.60 -6.44 -2.36
C GLN A 83 -10.38 -5.80 -3.03
N THR A 84 -9.68 -4.92 -2.34
CA THR A 84 -8.46 -4.32 -2.88
C THR A 84 -7.35 -5.35 -3.04
N VAL A 85 -7.15 -6.20 -2.03
CA VAL A 85 -6.13 -7.25 -2.06
C VAL A 85 -6.45 -8.30 -3.13
N GLN A 86 -7.72 -8.71 -3.25
CA GLN A 86 -8.18 -9.68 -4.25
C GLN A 86 -8.31 -9.08 -5.65
N GLY A 87 -8.71 -7.82 -5.75
CA GLY A 87 -8.83 -7.09 -7.02
C GLY A 87 -7.48 -6.65 -7.59
N ALA A 88 -6.43 -6.61 -6.79
CA ALA A 88 -5.06 -6.45 -7.28
C ALA A 88 -4.62 -7.63 -8.16
N ASP A 89 -5.33 -8.78 -8.07
CA ASP A 89 -5.12 -9.92 -8.95
C ASP A 89 -5.91 -9.85 -10.29
N VAL A 90 -6.88 -8.93 -10.47
CA VAL A 90 -7.88 -9.08 -11.55
C VAL A 90 -8.04 -7.87 -12.50
N THR A 91 -7.64 -6.67 -12.11
CA THR A 91 -7.62 -5.53 -13.05
C THR A 91 -6.48 -4.59 -12.69
N ALA A 92 -5.27 -5.04 -12.93
CA ALA A 92 -4.16 -4.14 -13.14
C ALA A 92 -4.42 -3.38 -14.45
N ASN A 93 -5.15 -2.30 -14.38
CA ASN A 93 -4.75 -1.17 -15.19
C ASN A 93 -3.43 -0.73 -14.54
N GLU A 94 -2.35 -1.30 -15.04
CA GLU A 94 -0.94 -1.20 -14.72
C GLU A 94 -0.59 -0.03 -13.80
N ALA A 95 -0.87 -0.18 -12.50
CA ALA A 95 -0.18 0.62 -11.53
C ALA A 95 1.25 0.09 -11.53
N VAL A 96 2.09 0.73 -12.33
CA VAL A 96 3.52 0.49 -12.39
C VAL A 96 4.04 0.60 -10.96
N VAL A 97 4.37 -0.55 -10.37
CA VAL A 97 4.96 -0.59 -9.03
C VAL A 97 6.47 -0.66 -9.21
N TYR A 98 7.16 0.34 -8.72
CA TYR A 98 8.61 0.34 -8.69
C TYR A 98 9.10 -0.35 -7.42
N ARG A 99 10.16 -1.15 -7.56
CA ARG A 99 10.87 -1.77 -6.44
C ARG A 99 12.37 -1.59 -6.62
N ILE A 100 13.10 -1.72 -5.54
CA ILE A 100 14.56 -1.66 -5.55
C ILE A 100 15.10 -3.08 -5.38
N GLU A 101 15.72 -3.62 -6.42
CA GLU A 101 16.43 -4.89 -6.37
C GLU A 101 17.82 -4.66 -5.78
N MET A 102 18.15 -5.42 -4.75
CA MET A 102 19.39 -5.31 -3.98
C MET A 102 20.34 -6.51 -4.18
N GLY A 103 19.89 -7.52 -4.93
CA GLY A 103 20.70 -8.67 -5.29
C GLY A 103 19.91 -9.76 -5.96
N MET A 104 20.57 -10.50 -6.88
CA MET A 104 20.00 -11.63 -7.61
C MET A 104 20.88 -12.86 -7.42
N PHE A 105 20.32 -13.96 -6.95
CA PHE A 105 21.06 -15.15 -6.57
C PHE A 105 20.45 -16.41 -7.18
N ARG A 106 21.29 -17.36 -7.59
CA ARG A 106 20.86 -18.70 -8.03
C ARG A 106 20.49 -19.60 -6.83
N HIS A 107 21.11 -19.37 -5.68
CA HIS A 107 20.87 -20.16 -4.46
C HIS A 107 20.10 -19.33 -3.45
N LYS A 108 18.96 -19.85 -3.01
CA LYS A 108 18.08 -19.20 -2.02
C LYS A 108 18.82 -18.78 -0.75
N LYS A 109 19.74 -19.64 -0.29
CA LYS A 109 20.55 -19.37 0.90
C LYS A 109 21.36 -18.06 0.81
N ASN A 110 21.86 -17.72 -0.37
CA ASN A 110 22.61 -16.47 -0.55
C ASN A 110 21.68 -15.24 -0.49
N ALA A 111 20.47 -15.34 -1.05
CA ALA A 111 19.46 -14.31 -0.93
C ALA A 111 19.01 -14.14 0.54
N GLU A 112 18.82 -15.24 1.27
CA GLU A 112 18.49 -15.23 2.70
C GLU A 112 19.60 -14.59 3.54
N THR A 113 20.87 -14.81 3.19
CA THR A 113 22.01 -14.18 3.85
C THR A 113 22.00 -12.68 3.64
N LEU A 114 21.81 -12.21 2.39
CA LEU A 114 21.71 -10.76 2.14
C LEU A 114 20.50 -10.16 2.86
N ALA A 115 19.35 -10.83 2.83
CA ALA A 115 18.16 -10.35 3.50
C ALA A 115 18.34 -10.23 5.03
N ALA A 116 19.05 -11.16 5.65
CA ALA A 116 19.36 -11.11 7.08
C ALA A 116 20.27 -9.90 7.41
N ASN A 117 21.31 -9.67 6.61
CA ASN A 117 22.19 -8.51 6.79
C ASN A 117 21.44 -7.19 6.66
N LEU A 118 20.57 -7.09 5.64
CA LEU A 118 19.74 -5.90 5.43
C LEU A 118 18.79 -5.65 6.61
N GLN A 119 18.22 -6.71 7.19
CA GLN A 119 17.35 -6.60 8.36
C GLN A 119 18.12 -6.17 9.62
N GLU A 120 19.36 -6.63 9.80
CA GLU A 120 20.23 -6.18 10.88
C GLU A 120 20.55 -4.68 10.77
N ASP A 121 20.67 -4.17 9.54
CA ASP A 121 20.87 -2.74 9.25
C ASP A 121 19.54 -1.94 9.25
N GLY A 122 18.42 -2.58 9.65
CA GLY A 122 17.10 -1.94 9.75
C GLY A 122 16.39 -1.74 8.42
N ILE A 123 16.88 -2.37 7.33
CA ILE A 123 16.30 -2.27 5.99
C ILE A 123 15.33 -3.44 5.80
N SER A 124 14.03 -3.13 5.69
CA SER A 124 13.01 -4.14 5.36
C SER A 124 13.18 -4.63 3.93
N CYS A 125 13.22 -5.94 3.73
CA CYS A 125 13.34 -6.55 2.40
C CYS A 125 12.54 -7.85 2.33
N TYR A 126 12.28 -8.30 1.09
CA TYR A 126 11.65 -9.58 0.81
C TYR A 126 12.38 -10.28 -0.33
N ILE A 127 12.22 -11.60 -0.42
CA ILE A 127 12.84 -12.42 -1.47
C ILE A 127 11.75 -12.88 -2.42
N GLU A 128 11.93 -12.58 -3.71
CA GLU A 128 11.03 -13.00 -4.77
C GLU A 128 11.69 -14.06 -5.66
N PRO A 129 11.07 -15.23 -5.88
CA PRO A 129 11.53 -16.19 -6.86
C PRO A 129 11.18 -15.72 -8.27
N GLN A 130 12.17 -15.63 -9.16
CA GLN A 130 12.00 -15.30 -10.58
C GLN A 130 12.74 -16.31 -11.45
N GLY A 131 12.02 -17.26 -12.03
CA GLY A 131 12.61 -18.36 -12.80
C GLY A 131 13.58 -19.19 -11.96
N SER A 132 14.86 -19.18 -12.33
CA SER A 132 15.93 -19.89 -11.61
C SER A 132 16.69 -19.03 -10.60
N TYR A 133 16.18 -17.85 -10.29
CA TYR A 133 16.84 -16.89 -9.41
C TYR A 133 15.96 -16.50 -8.24
N PHE A 134 16.60 -16.01 -7.18
CA PHE A 134 16.00 -15.40 -6.00
C PHE A 134 16.48 -13.96 -5.93
N ILE A 135 15.54 -13.01 -6.03
CA ILE A 135 15.81 -11.58 -6.02
C ILE A 135 15.48 -11.02 -4.66
N VAL A 136 16.41 -10.31 -4.04
CA VAL A 136 16.16 -9.56 -2.81
C VAL A 136 15.69 -8.17 -3.19
N CYS A 137 14.48 -7.81 -2.74
CA CYS A 137 13.81 -6.57 -3.08
C CYS A 137 13.51 -5.74 -1.85
N HIS A 138 13.58 -4.41 -1.99
CA HIS A 138 13.13 -3.44 -1.00
C HIS A 138 12.02 -2.57 -1.57
N GLY A 139 10.99 -2.34 -0.74
CA GLY A 139 9.91 -1.39 -1.01
C GLY A 139 8.94 -1.84 -2.11
N ALA A 140 7.88 -1.07 -2.21
CA ALA A 140 6.93 -1.04 -3.30
C ALA A 140 6.51 0.43 -3.45
N PHE A 141 6.93 1.08 -4.53
CA PHE A 141 6.76 2.51 -4.73
C PHE A 141 5.78 2.74 -5.88
N ALA A 142 4.84 3.65 -5.68
CA ALA A 142 3.83 3.98 -6.68
C ALA A 142 4.40 4.84 -7.83
N ASP A 143 5.55 5.47 -7.61
CA ASP A 143 6.22 6.32 -8.59
C ASP A 143 7.74 6.15 -8.55
N LYS A 144 8.38 6.46 -9.68
CA LYS A 144 9.82 6.30 -9.85
C LYS A 144 10.64 7.31 -9.03
N GLU A 145 10.09 8.46 -8.72
CA GLU A 145 10.77 9.51 -7.95
C GLU A 145 10.99 9.05 -6.50
N SER A 146 9.92 8.56 -5.85
CA SER A 146 9.99 7.97 -4.50
C SER A 146 10.92 6.75 -4.43
N ALA A 147 10.92 5.92 -5.48
CA ALA A 147 11.87 4.80 -5.58
C ALA A 147 13.31 5.30 -5.70
N GLY A 148 13.54 6.38 -6.50
CA GLY A 148 14.86 6.98 -6.69
C GLY A 148 15.43 7.60 -5.42
N GLU A 149 14.62 8.32 -4.66
CA GLU A 149 15.05 8.87 -3.36
C GLU A 149 15.49 7.79 -2.37
N MET A 150 14.80 6.65 -2.39
CA MET A 150 15.18 5.53 -1.53
C MET A 150 16.40 4.79 -2.07
N GLU A 151 16.50 4.60 -3.39
CA GLU A 151 17.67 4.00 -4.03
C GLU A 151 18.94 4.79 -3.70
N GLU A 152 18.90 6.13 -3.80
CA GLU A 152 20.04 6.99 -3.44
C GLU A 152 20.48 6.80 -1.99
N LYS A 153 19.53 6.70 -1.05
CA LYS A 153 19.85 6.44 0.36
C LYS A 153 20.52 5.09 0.57
N LEU A 154 20.03 4.05 -0.11
CA LEU A 154 20.59 2.70 -0.03
C LEU A 154 21.97 2.63 -0.71
N PHE A 155 22.14 3.30 -1.84
CA PHE A 155 23.43 3.41 -2.53
C PHE A 155 24.47 4.14 -1.68
N LEU A 156 24.11 5.25 -1.04
CA LEU A 156 24.99 5.99 -0.12
C LEU A 156 25.32 5.16 1.13
N ALA A 157 24.48 4.23 1.53
CA ALA A 157 24.74 3.26 2.58
C ALA A 157 25.64 2.10 2.13
N GLY A 158 26.05 2.06 0.85
CA GLY A 158 27.01 1.10 0.33
C GLY A 158 26.38 -0.16 -0.29
N TYR A 159 25.08 -0.16 -0.54
CA TYR A 159 24.39 -1.29 -1.18
C TYR A 159 24.34 -1.14 -2.70
N GLU A 160 24.50 -2.27 -3.42
CA GLU A 160 24.16 -2.32 -4.83
C GLU A 160 22.65 -2.30 -4.99
N THR A 161 22.14 -1.40 -5.84
CA THR A 161 20.72 -1.16 -6.01
C THR A 161 20.33 -1.01 -7.47
N ARG A 162 19.12 -1.43 -7.83
CA ARG A 162 18.54 -1.21 -9.15
C ARG A 162 17.02 -1.04 -9.02
N ILE A 163 16.49 0.07 -9.51
CA ILE A 163 15.05 0.26 -9.62
C ILE A 163 14.52 -0.60 -10.77
N THR A 164 13.51 -1.40 -10.50
CA THR A 164 12.77 -2.17 -11.49
C THR A 164 11.28 -1.89 -11.40
N CYS A 165 10.61 -2.01 -12.54
CA CYS A 165 9.18 -1.86 -12.66
C CYS A 165 8.54 -3.26 -12.70
N VAL A 166 7.54 -3.49 -11.86
CA VAL A 166 6.74 -4.71 -11.86
C VAL A 166 5.46 -4.40 -12.62
N GLY A 167 5.29 -4.93 -13.84
CA GLY A 167 4.11 -4.70 -14.67
C GLY A 167 4.37 -4.49 -16.17
N GLU A 168 5.62 -4.34 -16.61
CA GLU A 168 5.94 -4.40 -18.04
C GLU A 168 6.35 -5.84 -18.43
N GLN A 169 5.44 -6.55 -19.08
CA GLN A 169 5.74 -7.66 -20.01
C GLN A 169 5.13 -7.35 -21.36
#